data_0d0fc19e1492c56945bec17833b57c47
#
_entry.id   0d0fc19e1492c56945bec17833b57c47
#
_cell.length_a   1.000
_cell.length_b   1.000
_cell.length_c   1.000
_cell.angle_alpha   90.00
_cell.angle_beta   90.00
_cell.angle_gamma   90.00
#
_symmetry.space_group_name_H-M   'P 1'
#
loop_
_entity.id
_entity.type
_entity.pdbx_description
1 polymer ?
#
loop_
_entity_poly.entity_id
_entity_poly.type
_entity_poly.pdbx_seq_one_letter_code
_entity_poly.pdbx_strand_id
1 'polypeptide(L)'
;MTNTLEATVRPAHGKGPCRRLRAAGQIPAVAYGGDLAAIALAVSPKALGKLLAGEHGLNTVVDVQVAGQSSFAALVVDYQIHPVTRAFLHADFKKVDLDKTVDVEVKLELVGKAAGVTAGGELHQVFRKLPVRCRPGLIPVKLVHDVTELALDGVAHVKDLKLPDGVEVVLPPERTIASVQTAKRREEEEETKVAGAEAAAPAAGAKPEAGAKPEESKKK
;
A
#
# COMPACT_ATOMS: atom_id res chain seq x y z
N MET A 1 -10.69 -2.44 -21.90
CA MET A 1 -11.11 -1.03 -22.11
C MET A 1 -9.95 -0.16 -21.67
N THR A 2 -9.40 0.66 -22.56
CA THR A 2 -8.31 1.59 -22.24
C THR A 2 -8.89 2.76 -21.43
N ASN A 3 -8.50 2.82 -20.17
CA ASN A 3 -8.90 3.91 -19.29
C ASN A 3 -8.00 5.11 -19.59
N THR A 4 -8.54 6.17 -20.18
CA THR A 4 -7.79 7.38 -20.52
C THR A 4 -7.91 8.41 -19.41
N LEU A 5 -6.80 9.03 -19.04
CA LEU A 5 -6.71 10.10 -18.05
C LEU A 5 -6.05 11.32 -18.65
N GLU A 6 -6.78 12.41 -18.73
CA GLU A 6 -6.23 13.70 -19.15
C GLU A 6 -5.43 14.34 -18.04
N ALA A 7 -4.23 14.77 -18.35
CA ALA A 7 -3.30 15.41 -17.43
C ALA A 7 -2.66 16.67 -18.05
N THR A 8 -2.40 17.67 -17.23
CA THR A 8 -1.68 18.89 -17.65
C THR A 8 -0.35 18.96 -16.91
N VAL A 9 0.70 19.37 -17.63
CA VAL A 9 2.02 19.59 -17.01
C VAL A 9 1.96 20.84 -16.14
N ARG A 10 2.47 20.74 -14.92
CA ARG A 10 2.58 21.89 -14.02
C ARG A 10 4.03 22.33 -13.85
N PRO A 11 4.37 23.58 -14.20
CA PRO A 11 5.72 24.09 -14.01
C PRO A 11 6.03 24.46 -12.56
N ALA A 12 5.01 24.79 -11.78
CA ALA A 12 5.18 25.26 -10.40
C ALA A 12 5.16 24.13 -9.38
N HIS A 13 6.19 24.07 -8.53
CA HIS A 13 6.36 23.10 -7.46
C HIS A 13 6.19 23.74 -6.08
N GLY A 14 6.00 22.92 -5.04
CA GLY A 14 5.95 23.35 -3.64
C GLY A 14 4.55 23.53 -3.08
N LYS A 15 4.48 23.89 -1.79
CA LYS A 15 3.26 23.92 -0.97
C LYS A 15 2.20 24.90 -1.49
N GLY A 16 2.61 26.13 -1.83
CA GLY A 16 1.68 27.18 -2.27
C GLY A 16 0.94 26.85 -3.56
N PRO A 17 1.65 26.53 -4.67
CA PRO A 17 1.03 26.11 -5.92
C PRO A 17 0.12 24.90 -5.78
N CYS A 18 0.53 23.85 -5.05
CA CYS A 18 -0.30 22.66 -4.83
C CYS A 18 -1.59 22.99 -4.07
N ARG A 19 -1.55 23.93 -3.10
CA ARG A 19 -2.74 24.37 -2.39
C ARG A 19 -3.72 25.10 -3.32
N ARG A 20 -3.22 26.00 -4.18
CA ARG A 20 -4.04 26.71 -5.18
C ARG A 20 -4.66 25.75 -6.18
N LEU A 21 -3.90 24.74 -6.62
CA LEU A 21 -4.37 23.72 -7.55
C LEU A 21 -5.55 22.95 -6.95
N ARG A 22 -5.44 22.50 -5.70
CA ARG A 22 -6.54 21.81 -5.01
C ARG A 22 -7.77 22.70 -4.80
N ALA A 23 -7.57 23.99 -4.56
CA ALA A 23 -8.66 24.95 -4.48
C ALA A 23 -9.36 25.17 -5.83
N ALA A 24 -8.62 25.02 -6.96
CA ALA A 24 -9.17 25.04 -8.31
C ALA A 24 -9.84 23.70 -8.73
N GLY A 25 -9.92 22.72 -7.82
CA GLY A 25 -10.57 21.43 -8.09
C GLY A 25 -9.71 20.45 -8.89
N GLN A 26 -8.40 20.64 -8.94
CA GLN A 26 -7.44 19.70 -9.53
C GLN A 26 -6.52 19.14 -8.45
N ILE A 27 -5.94 17.95 -8.70
CA ILE A 27 -5.00 17.30 -7.81
C ILE A 27 -3.59 17.33 -8.41
N PRO A 28 -2.57 17.65 -7.61
CA PRO A 28 -1.20 17.43 -8.02
C PRO A 28 -0.93 15.94 -8.12
N ALA A 29 -0.25 15.53 -9.18
CA ALA A 29 0.22 14.19 -9.41
C ALA A 29 1.67 14.22 -9.90
N VAL A 30 2.31 13.06 -9.85
CA VAL A 30 3.66 12.86 -10.40
C VAL A 30 3.64 11.59 -11.24
N ALA A 31 4.23 11.67 -12.45
CA ALA A 31 4.50 10.50 -13.27
C ALA A 31 6.01 10.27 -13.34
N TYR A 32 6.43 9.03 -13.15
CA TYR A 32 7.84 8.62 -13.17
C TYR A 32 7.99 7.16 -13.64
N GLY A 33 9.20 6.72 -13.86
CA GLY A 33 9.53 5.32 -14.18
C GLY A 33 9.82 5.09 -15.65
N GLY A 34 10.46 3.95 -15.97
CA GLY A 34 11.00 3.65 -17.29
C GLY A 34 12.04 4.70 -17.69
N ASP A 35 12.00 5.12 -18.94
CA ASP A 35 12.87 6.18 -19.49
C ASP A 35 12.30 7.59 -19.28
N LEU A 36 11.21 7.73 -18.51
CA LEU A 36 10.55 9.00 -18.26
C LEU A 36 11.18 9.70 -17.06
N ALA A 37 11.71 10.91 -17.27
CA ALA A 37 12.05 11.80 -16.17
C ALA A 37 10.78 12.14 -15.37
N ALA A 38 10.91 12.32 -14.05
CA ALA A 38 9.77 12.65 -13.21
C ALA A 38 9.07 13.92 -13.66
N ILE A 39 7.81 13.80 -14.08
CA ILE A 39 6.99 14.90 -14.57
C ILE A 39 5.91 15.22 -13.54
N ALA A 40 5.82 16.50 -13.18
CA ALA A 40 4.75 16.97 -12.32
C ALA A 40 3.49 17.26 -13.13
N LEU A 41 2.41 16.63 -12.77
CA LEU A 41 1.12 16.67 -13.46
C LEU A 41 0.01 17.27 -12.56
N ALA A 42 -1.04 17.73 -13.20
CA ALA A 42 -2.30 18.06 -12.57
C ALA A 42 -3.40 17.24 -13.24
N VAL A 43 -4.23 16.58 -12.43
CA VAL A 43 -5.28 15.66 -12.89
C VAL A 43 -6.62 16.00 -12.22
N SER A 44 -7.71 15.60 -12.86
CA SER A 44 -9.06 15.78 -12.31
C SER A 44 -9.34 14.71 -11.22
N PRO A 45 -9.79 15.09 -10.00
CA PRO A 45 -10.16 14.15 -8.96
C PRO A 45 -11.32 13.22 -9.37
N LYS A 46 -12.24 13.72 -10.19
CA LYS A 46 -13.38 12.93 -10.67
C LYS A 46 -12.92 11.81 -11.62
N ALA A 47 -11.99 12.11 -12.53
CA ALA A 47 -11.43 11.11 -13.44
C ALA A 47 -10.65 10.05 -12.67
N LEU A 48 -9.77 10.47 -11.75
CA LEU A 48 -9.03 9.54 -10.88
C LEU A 48 -9.97 8.65 -10.05
N GLY A 49 -11.02 9.22 -9.45
CA GLY A 49 -11.99 8.46 -8.67
C GLY A 49 -12.71 7.39 -9.48
N LYS A 50 -13.07 7.68 -10.74
CA LYS A 50 -13.67 6.69 -11.65
C LYS A 50 -12.72 5.55 -11.97
N LEU A 51 -11.43 5.84 -12.18
CA LEU A 51 -10.39 4.83 -12.44
C LEU A 51 -10.20 3.90 -11.25
N LEU A 52 -10.09 4.48 -10.04
CA LEU A 52 -9.89 3.71 -8.81
C LEU A 52 -11.12 2.92 -8.36
N ALA A 53 -12.32 3.33 -8.78
CA ALA A 53 -13.57 2.59 -8.54
C ALA A 53 -13.75 1.40 -9.48
N GLY A 54 -12.91 1.25 -10.51
CA GLY A 54 -12.89 0.09 -11.38
C GLY A 54 -12.49 -1.19 -10.67
N GLU A 55 -12.71 -2.34 -11.32
CA GLU A 55 -12.45 -3.67 -10.73
C GLU A 55 -11.00 -3.89 -10.31
N HIS A 56 -10.03 -3.38 -11.10
CA HIS A 56 -8.60 -3.51 -10.82
C HIS A 56 -8.09 -2.49 -9.78
N GLY A 57 -8.88 -1.46 -9.43
CA GLY A 57 -8.49 -0.46 -8.44
C GLY A 57 -7.15 0.22 -8.76
N LEU A 58 -6.14 0.09 -7.87
CA LEU A 58 -4.78 0.61 -8.06
C LEU A 58 -4.06 -0.03 -9.26
N ASN A 59 -4.34 -1.30 -9.54
CA ASN A 59 -3.67 -2.07 -10.58
C ASN A 59 -4.23 -1.81 -12.00
N THR A 60 -5.05 -0.77 -12.16
CA THR A 60 -5.60 -0.37 -13.45
C THR A 60 -4.49 0.25 -14.31
N VAL A 61 -4.29 -0.29 -15.50
CA VAL A 61 -3.45 0.35 -16.52
C VAL A 61 -4.21 1.51 -17.13
N VAL A 62 -3.62 2.68 -17.09
CA VAL A 62 -4.22 3.94 -17.52
C VAL A 62 -3.36 4.58 -18.61
N ASP A 63 -3.97 5.01 -19.70
CA ASP A 63 -3.32 5.82 -20.72
C ASP A 63 -3.39 7.30 -20.30
N VAL A 64 -2.27 7.81 -19.81
CA VAL A 64 -2.15 9.21 -19.39
C VAL A 64 -1.87 10.07 -20.64
N GLN A 65 -2.85 10.90 -20.99
CA GLN A 65 -2.72 11.90 -22.07
C GLN A 65 -2.27 13.22 -21.45
N VAL A 66 -1.04 13.58 -21.76
CA VAL A 66 -0.45 14.85 -21.26
C VAL A 66 -0.61 15.92 -22.32
N ALA A 67 -1.22 17.04 -21.95
CA ALA A 67 -1.39 18.17 -22.86
C ALA A 67 -0.02 18.66 -23.37
N GLY A 68 0.19 18.61 -24.69
CA GLY A 68 1.44 19.02 -25.35
C GLY A 68 2.56 17.96 -25.37
N GLN A 69 2.30 16.74 -24.91
CA GLN A 69 3.24 15.62 -24.94
C GLN A 69 2.57 14.34 -25.45
N SER A 70 3.37 13.30 -25.72
CA SER A 70 2.85 11.98 -26.10
C SER A 70 2.16 11.30 -24.93
N SER A 71 1.09 10.53 -25.19
CA SER A 71 0.46 9.65 -24.23
C SER A 71 1.38 8.49 -23.86
N PHE A 72 1.24 8.01 -22.62
CA PHE A 72 1.98 6.84 -22.14
C PHE A 72 1.12 6.01 -21.19
N ALA A 73 1.36 4.69 -21.19
CA ALA A 73 0.71 3.78 -20.26
C ALA A 73 1.36 3.89 -18.86
N ALA A 74 0.53 3.98 -17.84
CA ALA A 74 0.97 4.08 -16.45
C ALA A 74 0.07 3.25 -15.53
N LEU A 75 0.63 2.83 -14.39
CA LEU A 75 -0.11 2.27 -13.25
C LEU A 75 -0.19 3.32 -12.14
N VAL A 76 -1.29 3.31 -11.40
CA VAL A 76 -1.41 4.10 -10.17
C VAL A 76 -0.69 3.33 -9.06
N VAL A 77 0.41 3.87 -8.56
CA VAL A 77 1.20 3.23 -7.48
C VAL A 77 0.60 3.58 -6.13
N ASP A 78 0.33 4.86 -5.91
CA ASP A 78 -0.18 5.35 -4.64
C ASP A 78 -1.10 6.56 -4.84
N TYR A 79 -1.96 6.79 -3.86
CA TYR A 79 -2.79 7.97 -3.80
C TYR A 79 -3.05 8.38 -2.36
N GLN A 80 -3.14 9.68 -2.14
CA GLN A 80 -3.42 10.23 -0.83
C GLN A 80 -4.85 10.78 -0.78
N ILE A 81 -5.55 10.45 0.30
CA ILE A 81 -6.90 10.93 0.57
C ILE A 81 -6.90 11.69 1.90
N HIS A 82 -7.60 12.80 1.94
CA HIS A 82 -7.83 13.52 3.19
C HIS A 82 -8.72 12.70 4.14
N PRO A 83 -8.31 12.43 5.39
CA PRO A 83 -9.00 11.47 6.26
C PRO A 83 -10.45 11.89 6.60
N VAL A 84 -10.71 13.18 6.71
CA VAL A 84 -12.03 13.71 7.06
C VAL A 84 -12.91 13.98 5.83
N THR A 85 -12.39 14.73 4.85
CA THR A 85 -13.17 15.16 3.67
C THR A 85 -13.22 14.13 2.57
N ARG A 86 -12.40 13.06 2.63
CA ARG A 86 -12.25 12.02 1.61
C ARG A 86 -11.83 12.54 0.23
N ALA A 87 -11.37 13.80 0.16
CA ALA A 87 -10.87 14.39 -1.07
C ALA A 87 -9.48 13.85 -1.42
N PHE A 88 -9.24 13.57 -2.69
CA PHE A 88 -7.91 13.18 -3.18
C PHE A 88 -6.93 14.35 -3.02
N LEU A 89 -5.76 14.06 -2.47
CA LEU A 89 -4.70 15.04 -2.23
C LEU A 89 -3.53 14.89 -3.20
N HIS A 90 -3.17 13.68 -3.56
CA HIS A 90 -2.06 13.36 -4.45
C HIS A 90 -2.31 12.04 -5.18
N ALA A 91 -1.65 11.84 -6.32
CA ALA A 91 -1.61 10.57 -7.02
C ALA A 91 -0.25 10.37 -7.68
N ASP A 92 0.27 9.17 -7.59
CA ASP A 92 1.55 8.74 -8.14
C ASP A 92 1.32 7.76 -9.28
N PHE A 93 1.87 8.09 -10.45
CA PHE A 93 1.80 7.27 -11.64
C PHE A 93 3.18 6.73 -12.00
N LYS A 94 3.28 5.44 -12.21
CA LYS A 94 4.48 4.79 -12.70
C LYS A 94 4.27 4.40 -14.16
N LYS A 95 5.08 4.96 -15.07
CA LYS A 95 5.10 4.53 -16.46
C LYS A 95 5.48 3.07 -16.53
N VAL A 96 4.71 2.30 -17.29
CA VAL A 96 4.95 0.88 -17.50
C VAL A 96 4.99 0.56 -18.99
N ASP A 97 5.88 -0.36 -19.34
CA ASP A 97 5.94 -0.96 -20.67
C ASP A 97 5.11 -2.24 -20.62
N LEU A 98 4.23 -2.45 -21.60
CA LEU A 98 3.32 -3.60 -21.64
C LEU A 98 4.05 -4.95 -21.73
N ASP A 99 5.28 -4.94 -22.26
CA ASP A 99 6.11 -6.14 -22.44
C ASP A 99 6.96 -6.50 -21.22
N LYS A 100 7.19 -5.55 -20.31
CA LYS A 100 8.01 -5.77 -19.11
C LYS A 100 7.16 -6.22 -17.93
N THR A 101 7.73 -7.11 -17.12
CA THR A 101 7.10 -7.52 -15.85
C THR A 101 7.18 -6.39 -14.83
N VAL A 102 6.11 -6.24 -14.07
CA VAL A 102 6.01 -5.27 -12.96
C VAL A 102 5.61 -5.96 -11.68
N ASP A 103 6.14 -5.45 -10.57
CA ASP A 103 5.73 -5.90 -9.24
C ASP A 103 4.54 -5.05 -8.79
N VAL A 104 3.43 -5.71 -8.46
CA VAL A 104 2.16 -5.09 -8.05
C VAL A 104 1.58 -5.81 -6.85
N GLU A 105 0.80 -5.10 -6.03
CA GLU A 105 0.08 -5.69 -4.90
C GLU A 105 -1.33 -6.07 -5.33
N VAL A 106 -1.66 -7.36 -5.27
CA VAL A 106 -3.00 -7.87 -5.58
C VAL A 106 -3.72 -8.28 -4.32
N LYS A 107 -5.00 -7.94 -4.24
CA LYS A 107 -5.87 -8.29 -3.11
C LYS A 107 -6.07 -9.79 -3.03
N LEU A 108 -5.88 -10.35 -1.82
CA LEU A 108 -6.18 -11.74 -1.51
C LEU A 108 -7.54 -11.84 -0.82
N GLU A 109 -8.45 -12.60 -1.39
CA GLU A 109 -9.74 -12.94 -0.81
C GLU A 109 -9.74 -14.41 -0.39
N LEU A 110 -10.09 -14.64 0.89
CA LEU A 110 -10.28 -15.98 1.43
C LEU A 110 -11.76 -16.34 1.24
N VAL A 111 -12.02 -17.49 0.65
CA VAL A 111 -13.37 -17.99 0.38
C VAL A 111 -13.60 -19.28 1.15
N GLY A 112 -14.84 -19.50 1.61
CA GLY A 112 -15.20 -20.65 2.42
C GLY A 112 -15.18 -20.35 3.91
N LYS A 113 -15.66 -21.29 4.69
CA LYS A 113 -15.64 -21.25 6.15
C LYS A 113 -14.71 -22.35 6.65
N ALA A 114 -13.60 -21.97 7.24
CA ALA A 114 -12.62 -22.93 7.75
C ALA A 114 -13.23 -23.89 8.76
N ALA A 115 -12.93 -25.18 8.65
CA ALA A 115 -13.36 -26.21 9.59
C ALA A 115 -12.89 -25.88 11.01
N GLY A 116 -11.70 -25.30 11.17
CA GLY A 116 -11.18 -24.85 12.44
C GLY A 116 -11.99 -23.71 13.08
N VAL A 117 -12.55 -22.79 12.27
CA VAL A 117 -13.44 -21.73 12.79
C VAL A 117 -14.75 -22.34 13.29
N THR A 118 -15.28 -23.37 12.62
CA THR A 118 -16.47 -24.07 13.08
C THR A 118 -16.23 -24.82 14.40
N ALA A 119 -14.98 -25.24 14.63
CA ALA A 119 -14.55 -25.90 15.88
C ALA A 119 -14.16 -24.91 17.00
N GLY A 120 -14.37 -23.59 16.82
CA GLY A 120 -14.13 -22.57 17.82
C GLY A 120 -12.79 -21.81 17.68
N GLY A 121 -12.07 -21.99 16.58
CA GLY A 121 -10.88 -21.20 16.24
C GLY A 121 -11.21 -19.85 15.61
N GLU A 122 -10.24 -18.94 15.58
CA GLU A 122 -10.30 -17.66 14.90
C GLU A 122 -9.41 -17.67 13.66
N LEU A 123 -9.95 -17.27 12.50
CA LEU A 123 -9.18 -17.13 11.26
C LEU A 123 -8.41 -15.81 11.26
N HIS A 124 -7.10 -15.91 11.27
CA HIS A 124 -6.20 -14.78 11.18
C HIS A 124 -5.59 -14.70 9.78
N GLN A 125 -5.91 -13.65 9.03
CA GLN A 125 -5.32 -13.36 7.73
C GLN A 125 -4.08 -12.48 7.90
N VAL A 126 -2.89 -13.02 7.61
CA VAL A 126 -1.61 -12.31 7.71
C VAL A 126 -1.44 -11.30 6.58
N PHE A 127 -1.74 -11.73 5.35
CA PHE A 127 -1.64 -10.88 4.17
C PHE A 127 -3.00 -10.65 3.54
N ARG A 128 -3.40 -9.38 3.47
CA ARG A 128 -4.61 -8.96 2.73
C ARG A 128 -4.30 -8.63 1.29
N LYS A 129 -3.03 -8.32 1.00
CA LYS A 129 -2.49 -8.05 -0.34
C LYS A 129 -1.21 -8.86 -0.49
N LEU A 130 -0.98 -9.40 -1.67
CA LEU A 130 0.22 -10.15 -2.00
C LEU A 130 0.99 -9.42 -3.08
N PRO A 131 2.32 -9.25 -2.90
CA PRO A 131 3.17 -8.74 -3.96
C PRO A 131 3.35 -9.85 -5.02
N VAL A 132 2.94 -9.53 -6.24
CA VAL A 132 3.04 -10.43 -7.39
C VAL A 132 3.79 -9.75 -8.52
N ARG A 133 4.49 -10.55 -9.29
CA ARG A 133 5.21 -10.15 -10.50
C ARG A 133 4.47 -10.68 -11.71
N CYS A 134 3.99 -9.78 -12.56
CA CYS A 134 3.28 -10.16 -13.78
C CYS A 134 3.41 -9.05 -14.85
N ARG A 135 2.96 -9.35 -16.07
CA ARG A 135 2.81 -8.32 -17.11
C ARG A 135 1.59 -7.45 -16.83
N PRO A 136 1.61 -6.14 -17.18
CA PRO A 136 0.50 -5.22 -16.90
C PRO A 136 -0.85 -5.68 -17.46
N GLY A 137 -0.85 -6.41 -18.58
CA GLY A 137 -2.07 -6.95 -19.20
C GLY A 137 -2.63 -8.21 -18.52
N LEU A 138 -1.86 -8.86 -17.63
CA LEU A 138 -2.23 -10.11 -16.95
C LEU A 138 -2.45 -9.91 -15.44
N ILE A 139 -2.56 -8.68 -14.97
CA ILE A 139 -2.78 -8.38 -13.56
C ILE A 139 -4.16 -8.89 -13.15
N PRO A 140 -4.28 -9.86 -12.23
CA PRO A 140 -5.56 -10.33 -11.77
C PRO A 140 -6.24 -9.28 -10.87
N VAL A 141 -7.56 -9.21 -10.92
CA VAL A 141 -8.36 -8.32 -10.05
C VAL A 141 -8.18 -8.71 -8.59
N LYS A 142 -8.21 -10.01 -8.33
CA LYS A 142 -8.08 -10.61 -7.00
C LYS A 142 -7.52 -12.02 -7.11
N LEU A 143 -6.83 -12.43 -6.07
CA LEU A 143 -6.44 -13.83 -5.84
C LEU A 143 -7.44 -14.44 -4.87
N VAL A 144 -7.95 -15.61 -5.19
CA VAL A 144 -8.93 -16.32 -4.36
C VAL A 144 -8.27 -17.57 -3.81
N HIS A 145 -8.38 -17.77 -2.50
CA HIS A 145 -7.92 -18.97 -1.82
C HIS A 145 -9.04 -19.59 -0.98
N ASP A 146 -9.26 -20.89 -1.14
CA ASP A 146 -10.26 -21.62 -0.37
C ASP A 146 -9.66 -22.08 0.95
N VAL A 147 -10.30 -21.69 2.04
CA VAL A 147 -9.88 -22.01 3.43
C VAL A 147 -10.75 -23.07 4.09
N THR A 148 -11.66 -23.70 3.34
CA THR A 148 -12.65 -24.66 3.89
C THR A 148 -11.99 -25.84 4.61
N GLU A 149 -10.85 -26.32 4.09
CA GLU A 149 -10.13 -27.48 4.61
C GLU A 149 -9.21 -27.16 5.80
N LEU A 150 -9.06 -25.89 6.19
CA LEU A 150 -8.18 -25.51 7.30
C LEU A 150 -8.77 -25.95 8.64
N ALA A 151 -8.04 -26.86 9.29
CA ALA A 151 -8.35 -27.33 10.66
C ALA A 151 -7.91 -26.32 11.72
N LEU A 152 -8.19 -26.62 13.00
CA LEU A 152 -7.62 -25.90 14.15
C LEU A 152 -6.09 -25.94 14.08
N ASP A 153 -5.45 -24.80 14.35
CA ASP A 153 -4.01 -24.57 14.23
C ASP A 153 -3.43 -24.82 12.83
N GLY A 154 -4.31 -24.95 11.82
CA GLY A 154 -3.95 -25.07 10.42
C GLY A 154 -3.40 -23.76 9.85
N VAL A 155 -2.43 -23.89 8.93
CA VAL A 155 -1.74 -22.77 8.29
C VAL A 155 -1.83 -22.92 6.78
N ALA A 156 -2.25 -21.88 6.09
CA ALA A 156 -2.18 -21.78 4.63
C ALA A 156 -0.89 -21.07 4.22
N HIS A 157 -0.17 -21.64 3.26
CA HIS A 157 1.08 -21.11 2.72
C HIS A 157 0.90 -20.54 1.32
N VAL A 158 1.88 -19.75 0.88
CA VAL A 158 1.91 -19.19 -0.49
C VAL A 158 1.85 -20.29 -1.57
N LYS A 159 2.48 -21.43 -1.34
CA LYS A 159 2.47 -22.59 -2.27
C LYS A 159 1.09 -23.17 -2.54
N ASP A 160 0.14 -22.99 -1.61
CA ASP A 160 -1.21 -23.57 -1.69
C ASP A 160 -2.16 -22.67 -2.51
N LEU A 161 -1.67 -21.50 -2.97
CA LEU A 161 -2.43 -20.57 -3.79
C LEU A 161 -2.59 -21.07 -5.23
N LYS A 162 -3.80 -20.97 -5.74
CA LYS A 162 -4.08 -21.16 -7.16
C LYS A 162 -3.77 -19.86 -7.90
N LEU A 163 -2.62 -19.81 -8.56
CA LEU A 163 -2.19 -18.66 -9.35
C LEU A 163 -2.68 -18.79 -10.78
N PRO A 164 -3.15 -17.71 -11.42
CA PRO A 164 -3.41 -17.67 -12.85
C PRO A 164 -2.10 -17.71 -13.64
N ASP A 165 -2.18 -18.08 -14.92
CA ASP A 165 -1.03 -18.15 -15.81
C ASP A 165 -0.32 -16.81 -15.95
N GLY A 166 1.01 -16.81 -15.86
CA GLY A 166 1.84 -15.62 -16.01
C GLY A 166 1.94 -14.71 -14.79
N VAL A 167 1.50 -15.18 -13.62
CA VAL A 167 1.61 -14.47 -12.33
C VAL A 167 2.52 -15.23 -11.38
N GLU A 168 3.55 -14.56 -10.87
CA GLU A 168 4.50 -15.11 -9.90
C GLU A 168 4.38 -14.34 -8.59
N VAL A 169 4.35 -15.04 -7.46
CA VAL A 169 4.39 -14.40 -6.13
C VAL A 169 5.84 -14.15 -5.74
N VAL A 170 6.15 -12.93 -5.33
CA VAL A 170 7.51 -12.52 -4.93
C VAL A 170 7.89 -13.06 -3.56
N LEU A 171 6.93 -13.50 -2.76
CA LEU A 171 7.17 -14.03 -1.41
C LEU A 171 7.71 -15.47 -1.44
N PRO A 172 8.47 -15.89 -0.42
CA PRO A 172 8.90 -17.27 -0.25
C PRO A 172 7.68 -18.22 -0.19
N PRO A 173 7.76 -19.43 -0.80
CA PRO A 173 6.63 -20.36 -0.88
C PRO A 173 6.16 -20.88 0.49
N GLU A 174 7.02 -20.87 1.50
CA GLU A 174 6.73 -21.29 2.87
C GLU A 174 6.07 -20.18 3.73
N ARG A 175 5.91 -18.98 3.17
CA ARG A 175 5.33 -17.87 3.91
C ARG A 175 3.85 -18.13 4.21
N THR A 176 3.47 -17.94 5.47
CA THR A 176 2.09 -18.07 5.94
C THR A 176 1.22 -16.93 5.41
N ILE A 177 0.08 -17.25 4.82
CA ILE A 177 -0.91 -16.31 4.30
C ILE A 177 -2.05 -16.12 5.29
N ALA A 178 -2.55 -17.24 5.81
CA ALA A 178 -3.62 -17.27 6.80
C ALA A 178 -3.38 -18.43 7.77
N SER A 179 -3.84 -18.28 8.99
CA SER A 179 -3.80 -19.32 10.00
C SER A 179 -5.11 -19.32 10.81
N VAL A 180 -5.52 -20.49 11.27
CA VAL A 180 -6.59 -20.63 12.24
C VAL A 180 -5.96 -20.85 13.59
N GLN A 181 -6.22 -19.99 14.56
CA GLN A 181 -5.67 -20.07 15.92
C GLN A 181 -6.78 -20.35 16.93
N THR A 182 -6.47 -21.13 17.95
CA THR A 182 -7.33 -21.28 19.14
C THR A 182 -7.17 -20.04 20.03
N ALA A 183 -8.26 -19.58 20.65
CA ALA A 183 -8.26 -18.40 21.52
C ALA A 183 -7.19 -18.47 22.63
N LYS A 184 -6.93 -19.65 23.16
CA LYS A 184 -5.92 -19.90 24.20
C LYS A 184 -4.48 -19.61 23.70
N ARG A 185 -4.15 -19.95 22.47
CA ARG A 185 -2.81 -19.70 21.90
C ARG A 185 -2.57 -18.21 21.65
N ARG A 186 -3.61 -17.46 21.33
CA ARG A 186 -3.54 -16.02 21.15
C ARG A 186 -3.18 -15.29 22.45
N GLU A 187 -3.78 -15.69 23.57
CA GLU A 187 -3.45 -15.11 24.88
C GLU A 187 -1.98 -15.35 25.26
N GLU A 188 -1.45 -16.55 25.01
CA GLU A 188 -0.03 -16.88 25.25
C GLU A 188 0.93 -16.08 24.34
N GLU A 189 0.57 -15.85 23.07
CA GLU A 189 1.38 -15.03 22.15
C GLU A 189 1.31 -13.53 22.47
N GLU A 190 0.20 -13.02 22.98
CA GLU A 190 0.07 -11.64 23.44
C GLU A 190 0.84 -11.43 24.76
N GLU A 191 0.78 -12.36 25.71
CA GLU A 191 1.55 -12.29 26.96
C GLU A 191 3.04 -12.34 26.71
N THR A 192 3.53 -13.18 25.80
CA THR A 192 4.96 -13.25 25.46
C THR A 192 5.45 -11.99 24.73
N LYS A 193 4.61 -11.35 23.94
CA LYS A 193 4.96 -10.05 23.30
C LYS A 193 5.02 -8.91 24.31
N VAL A 194 4.12 -8.88 25.28
CA VAL A 194 4.12 -7.85 26.34
C VAL A 194 5.32 -8.05 27.28
N ALA A 195 5.62 -9.29 27.67
CA ALA A 195 6.78 -9.61 28.51
C ALA A 195 8.13 -9.32 27.81
N GLY A 196 8.20 -9.48 26.47
CA GLY A 196 9.36 -9.14 25.67
C GLY A 196 9.60 -7.64 25.51
N ALA A 197 8.54 -6.83 25.61
CA ALA A 197 8.63 -5.35 25.50
C ALA A 197 9.05 -4.71 26.82
N GLU A 198 8.74 -5.34 27.96
CA GLU A 198 9.09 -4.82 29.28
C GLU A 198 10.56 -5.12 29.69
N ALA A 199 11.21 -6.11 29.05
CA ALA A 199 12.61 -6.45 29.30
C ALA A 199 13.64 -5.58 28.54
N ALA A 200 13.20 -4.64 27.70
CA ALA A 200 14.08 -3.79 26.88
C ALA A 200 14.16 -2.32 27.33
N ALA A 201 13.73 -1.98 28.55
CA ALA A 201 13.94 -0.66 29.11
C ALA A 201 15.28 -0.61 29.85
N PRO A 202 16.32 0.12 29.39
CA PRO A 202 17.55 0.30 30.15
C PRO A 202 17.28 1.28 31.29
N ALA A 203 17.53 0.81 32.50
CA ALA A 203 17.69 1.63 33.69
C ALA A 203 18.86 2.60 33.53
N ALA A 204 18.57 3.89 33.47
CA ALA A 204 19.53 4.94 33.67
C ALA A 204 18.93 6.01 34.59
N GLY A 205 18.93 5.71 35.86
CA GLY A 205 18.81 6.68 36.92
C GLY A 205 20.15 6.95 37.51
N ALA A 206 20.69 8.14 37.33
CA ALA A 206 21.63 8.75 38.26
C ALA A 206 21.64 10.27 38.03
N LYS A 207 21.01 10.97 38.92
CA LYS A 207 21.24 12.37 39.23
C LYS A 207 22.54 12.46 40.01
N PRO A 208 23.36 13.48 39.84
CA PRO A 208 23.68 14.29 41.01
C PRO A 208 23.45 15.78 40.79
N GLU A 209 23.06 16.34 41.89
CA GLU A 209 22.85 17.70 42.29
C GLU A 209 24.09 18.58 42.24
N ALA A 210 23.81 19.85 42.23
CA ALA A 210 24.56 20.97 42.82
C ALA A 210 25.43 21.85 41.91
N GLY A 211 25.04 23.07 41.83
CA GLY A 211 25.93 24.12 42.23
C GLY A 211 26.11 25.31 41.27
N ALA A 212 25.54 26.44 41.71
CA ALA A 212 26.05 27.79 41.50
C ALA A 212 25.80 28.55 40.19
N LYS A 213 24.91 29.47 40.28
CA LYS A 213 24.98 30.84 39.70
C LYS A 213 26.22 31.58 40.32
N PRO A 214 26.85 32.54 39.65
CA PRO A 214 26.29 33.88 39.50
C PRO A 214 26.69 34.67 38.23
N GLU A 215 25.85 35.67 38.00
CA GLU A 215 26.12 37.08 37.65
C GLU A 215 26.96 37.50 36.43
N GLU A 216 26.27 38.27 35.64
CA GLU A 216 26.52 39.68 35.28
C GLU A 216 27.66 40.05 34.32
N SER A 217 27.37 40.63 33.22
CA SER A 217 27.58 42.05 32.85
C SER A 217 27.58 42.24 31.33
N LYS A 218 26.64 43.06 30.88
CA LYS A 218 26.79 44.34 30.20
C LYS A 218 27.82 44.57 29.09
N LYS A 219 27.25 45.18 28.04
CA LYS A 219 27.86 46.11 27.05
C LYS A 219 28.61 45.49 25.86
N LYS A 220 28.17 45.75 24.65
CA LYS A 220 28.05 47.01 23.91
C LYS A 220 27.18 46.82 22.67
#